data_46648af2cf107b65791f3880e815e850
#
_entry.id   46648af2cf107b65791f3880e815e850
#
_cell.length_a   1.000
_cell.length_b   1.000
_cell.length_c   1.000
_cell.angle_alpha   90.00
_cell.angle_beta   90.00
_cell.angle_gamma   90.00
#
_symmetry.space_group_name_H-M   'P 1'
#
loop_
_entity.id
_entity.type
_entity.pdbx_description
1 polymer ?
#
loop_
_entity_poly.entity_id
_entity_poly.type
_entity_poly.pdbx_seq_one_letter_code
_entity_poly.pdbx_strand_id
1 'polypeptide(L)'
;RKTSGSSVDIDADLRNAILTDIKINAKSILKNVKGILVGGDIAFAGQKKEYDFAREFLKEMTEQLGIDEKNVYCVPGNHDVNQALIKKSDSILNAQSKIEEAKTIDEADHTFGKYITDEACPDLLYKPISEYNDFAVSYGCNIDQNRIVWTEEFSLDNNMKLKLLGMNSCIISSHRDHDGRDEQDARKMVIGQNQIPSYEENVVWVLI
;
A
#
# COMPACT_ATOMS: atom_id res chain seq x y z
N ARG A 1 -2.59 -0.88 -15.85
CA ARG A 1 -1.32 -1.58 -15.51
C ARG A 1 -0.53 -1.84 -16.78
N LYS A 2 0.70 -1.31 -16.86
CA LYS A 2 1.60 -1.62 -17.96
C LYS A 2 2.53 -2.75 -17.54
N THR A 3 2.36 -3.95 -18.08
CA THR A 3 3.24 -5.07 -17.77
C THR A 3 4.60 -4.87 -18.41
N SER A 4 5.68 -5.07 -17.68
CA SER A 4 7.04 -4.95 -18.19
C SER A 4 7.27 -5.96 -19.32
N GLY A 5 7.40 -5.49 -20.56
CA GLY A 5 7.66 -6.32 -21.74
C GLY A 5 6.61 -6.28 -22.84
N SER A 6 5.43 -5.68 -22.62
CA SER A 6 4.46 -5.44 -23.70
C SER A 6 4.72 -4.10 -24.37
N SER A 7 4.78 -4.11 -25.71
CA SER A 7 4.78 -2.87 -26.50
C SER A 7 3.38 -2.22 -26.58
N VAL A 8 2.35 -2.93 -26.13
CA VAL A 8 0.95 -2.49 -26.13
C VAL A 8 0.56 -2.14 -24.71
N ASP A 9 0.11 -0.92 -24.50
CA ASP A 9 -0.44 -0.45 -23.25
C ASP A 9 -1.93 -0.82 -23.18
N ILE A 10 -2.23 -1.95 -22.54
CA ILE A 10 -3.58 -2.53 -22.49
C ILE A 10 -4.55 -1.60 -21.74
N ASP A 11 -4.06 -0.85 -20.76
CA ASP A 11 -4.89 -0.02 -19.88
C ASP A 11 -4.88 1.48 -20.30
N ALA A 12 -4.32 1.81 -21.46
CA ALA A 12 -4.27 3.20 -21.94
C ALA A 12 -5.64 3.85 -22.03
N ASP A 13 -6.63 3.12 -22.55
CA ASP A 13 -8.00 3.61 -22.68
C ASP A 13 -8.63 3.88 -21.33
N LEU A 14 -8.40 3.01 -20.35
CA LEU A 14 -8.91 3.19 -18.98
C LEU A 14 -8.27 4.42 -18.31
N ARG A 15 -6.94 4.57 -18.42
CA ARG A 15 -6.26 5.77 -17.87
C ARG A 15 -6.75 7.05 -18.52
N ASN A 16 -6.89 7.06 -19.84
CA ASN A 16 -7.43 8.21 -20.57
C ASN A 16 -8.89 8.51 -20.15
N ALA A 17 -9.71 7.50 -19.90
CA ALA A 17 -11.06 7.68 -19.41
C ALA A 17 -11.06 8.29 -17.99
N ILE A 18 -10.19 7.83 -17.08
CA ILE A 18 -10.03 8.41 -15.74
C ILE A 18 -9.60 9.87 -15.82
N LEU A 19 -8.58 10.19 -16.61
CA LEU A 19 -8.09 11.56 -16.78
C LEU A 19 -9.18 12.47 -17.38
N THR A 20 -9.95 11.95 -18.31
CA THR A 20 -11.09 12.68 -18.92
C THR A 20 -12.18 12.94 -17.89
N ASP A 21 -12.51 11.96 -17.07
CA ASP A 21 -13.49 12.08 -15.99
C ASP A 21 -13.06 13.12 -14.94
N ILE A 22 -11.78 13.06 -14.51
CA ILE A 22 -11.20 14.08 -13.62
C ILE A 22 -11.35 15.48 -14.20
N LYS A 23 -10.99 15.66 -15.46
CA LYS A 23 -11.04 16.95 -16.14
C LYS A 23 -12.45 17.53 -16.20
N ILE A 24 -13.44 16.69 -16.45
CA ILE A 24 -14.85 17.11 -16.62
C ILE A 24 -15.54 17.27 -15.27
N ASN A 25 -15.37 16.30 -14.37
CA ASN A 25 -16.22 16.12 -13.20
C ASN A 25 -15.60 16.58 -11.88
N ALA A 26 -14.26 16.61 -11.75
CA ALA A 26 -13.64 16.92 -10.46
C ALA A 26 -14.04 18.32 -9.95
N LYS A 27 -13.99 19.33 -10.80
CA LYS A 27 -14.35 20.72 -10.41
C LYS A 27 -15.84 20.93 -10.19
N SER A 28 -16.69 20.23 -10.95
CA SER A 28 -18.15 20.40 -10.90
C SER A 28 -18.80 19.60 -9.76
N ILE A 29 -18.31 18.37 -9.52
CA ILE A 29 -18.89 17.44 -8.56
C ILE A 29 -18.14 17.48 -7.23
N LEU A 30 -16.82 17.30 -7.26
CA LEU A 30 -15.98 17.19 -6.05
C LEU A 30 -15.57 18.57 -5.47
N LYS A 31 -15.63 19.62 -6.28
CA LYS A 31 -15.31 21.02 -5.91
C LYS A 31 -13.86 21.21 -5.44
N ASN A 32 -13.59 20.88 -4.18
CA ASN A 32 -12.32 21.10 -3.49
C ASN A 32 -11.59 19.77 -3.21
N VAL A 33 -10.98 19.18 -4.23
CA VAL A 33 -10.12 17.99 -4.04
C VAL A 33 -8.87 18.41 -3.27
N LYS A 34 -8.54 17.68 -2.21
CA LYS A 34 -7.37 17.94 -1.35
C LYS A 34 -6.24 16.95 -1.58
N GLY A 35 -6.55 15.79 -2.14
CA GLY A 35 -5.55 14.76 -2.38
C GLY A 35 -6.13 13.58 -3.14
N ILE A 36 -5.27 12.60 -3.41
CA ILE A 36 -5.60 11.33 -4.05
C ILE A 36 -5.26 10.21 -3.08
N LEU A 37 -6.21 9.31 -2.83
CA LEU A 37 -5.99 8.09 -2.06
C LEU A 37 -5.81 6.91 -3.02
N VAL A 38 -4.72 6.16 -2.87
CA VAL A 38 -4.40 4.97 -3.68
C VAL A 38 -4.34 3.76 -2.75
N GLY A 39 -5.37 2.93 -2.82
CA GLY A 39 -5.60 1.80 -1.90
C GLY A 39 -4.79 0.54 -2.24
N GLY A 40 -3.63 0.66 -2.88
CA GLY A 40 -2.75 -0.46 -3.22
C GLY A 40 -2.84 -0.92 -4.67
N ASP A 41 -2.13 -2.02 -4.98
CA ASP A 41 -2.01 -2.61 -6.32
C ASP A 41 -1.54 -1.61 -7.39
N ILE A 42 -0.58 -0.79 -7.02
CA ILE A 42 0.01 0.25 -7.87
C ILE A 42 0.82 -0.41 -8.99
N ALA A 43 1.62 -1.42 -8.64
CA ALA A 43 2.31 -2.29 -9.57
C ALA A 43 1.48 -3.54 -9.89
N PHE A 44 1.94 -4.34 -10.83
CA PHE A 44 1.38 -5.67 -11.13
C PHE A 44 2.19 -6.79 -10.49
N ALA A 45 3.50 -6.64 -10.41
CA ALA A 45 4.43 -7.63 -9.87
C ALA A 45 5.51 -7.02 -8.97
N GLY A 46 5.29 -5.81 -8.45
CA GLY A 46 6.20 -5.10 -7.56
C GLY A 46 7.54 -4.77 -8.23
N GLN A 47 7.54 -4.42 -9.52
CA GLN A 47 8.75 -4.13 -10.27
C GLN A 47 8.96 -2.63 -10.47
N LYS A 48 10.20 -2.16 -10.35
CA LYS A 48 10.57 -0.74 -10.46
C LYS A 48 9.95 0.00 -11.66
N LYS A 49 9.99 -0.61 -12.84
CA LYS A 49 9.45 0.01 -14.06
C LYS A 49 7.95 0.26 -14.00
N GLU A 50 7.22 -0.52 -13.23
CA GLU A 50 5.77 -0.36 -13.07
C GLU A 50 5.46 0.89 -12.27
N TYR A 51 6.28 1.19 -11.27
CA TYR A 51 6.18 2.42 -10.48
C TYR A 51 6.57 3.67 -11.27
N ASP A 52 7.47 3.58 -12.24
CA ASP A 52 7.79 4.71 -13.12
C ASP A 52 6.54 5.16 -13.90
N PHE A 53 5.75 4.20 -14.43
CA PHE A 53 4.47 4.50 -15.07
C PHE A 53 3.42 5.05 -14.11
N ALA A 54 3.37 4.51 -12.90
CA ALA A 54 2.45 4.99 -11.87
C ALA A 54 2.73 6.45 -11.50
N ARG A 55 4.02 6.83 -11.38
CA ARG A 55 4.42 8.24 -11.14
C ARG A 55 3.94 9.17 -12.24
N GLU A 56 4.16 8.81 -13.50
CA GLU A 56 3.70 9.62 -14.63
C GLU A 56 2.19 9.82 -14.58
N PHE A 57 1.44 8.76 -14.35
CA PHE A 57 -0.02 8.82 -14.30
C PHE A 57 -0.54 9.64 -13.10
N LEU A 58 0.05 9.45 -11.92
CA LEU A 58 -0.33 10.23 -10.73
C LEU A 58 0.01 11.72 -10.90
N LYS A 59 1.13 12.03 -11.54
CA LYS A 59 1.50 13.39 -11.87
C LYS A 59 0.47 14.04 -12.80
N GLU A 60 0.05 13.38 -13.87
CA GLU A 60 -1.00 13.88 -14.76
C GLU A 60 -2.31 14.10 -14.01
N MET A 61 -2.69 13.20 -13.09
CA MET A 61 -3.89 13.35 -12.27
C MET A 61 -3.80 14.58 -11.35
N THR A 62 -2.67 14.76 -10.65
CA THR A 62 -2.48 15.91 -9.75
C THR A 62 -2.46 17.23 -10.50
N GLU A 63 -1.84 17.30 -11.68
CA GLU A 63 -1.85 18.47 -12.56
C GLU A 63 -3.29 18.83 -13.00
N GLN A 64 -4.11 17.85 -13.39
CA GLN A 64 -5.50 18.10 -13.78
C GLN A 64 -6.39 18.54 -12.61
N LEU A 65 -6.14 17.98 -11.43
CA LEU A 65 -6.82 18.37 -10.19
C LEU A 65 -6.35 19.72 -9.65
N GLY A 66 -5.17 20.19 -10.05
CA GLY A 66 -4.55 21.41 -9.53
C GLY A 66 -4.11 21.28 -8.08
N ILE A 67 -3.65 20.09 -7.68
CA ILE A 67 -3.11 19.79 -6.34
C ILE A 67 -1.62 19.46 -6.44
N ASP A 68 -0.92 19.57 -5.31
CA ASP A 68 0.49 19.22 -5.20
C ASP A 68 0.67 17.69 -5.22
N GLU A 69 1.71 17.17 -5.88
CA GLU A 69 2.02 15.74 -5.92
C GLU A 69 2.24 15.13 -4.52
N LYS A 70 2.68 15.93 -3.54
CA LYS A 70 2.79 15.48 -2.14
C LYS A 70 1.44 15.16 -1.48
N ASN A 71 0.33 15.54 -2.09
CA ASN A 71 -1.01 15.20 -1.62
C ASN A 71 -1.54 13.88 -2.25
N VAL A 72 -0.63 13.03 -2.69
CA VAL A 72 -0.92 11.63 -3.03
C VAL A 72 -0.61 10.76 -1.82
N TYR A 73 -1.55 9.96 -1.40
CA TYR A 73 -1.47 9.08 -0.23
C TYR A 73 -1.69 7.65 -0.70
N CYS A 74 -0.70 6.78 -0.50
CA CYS A 74 -0.73 5.43 -1.03
C CYS A 74 -0.33 4.38 0.02
N VAL A 75 -0.83 3.16 -0.19
CA VAL A 75 -0.45 1.96 0.57
C VAL A 75 -0.09 0.85 -0.40
N PRO A 76 0.68 -0.17 0.02
CA PRO A 76 0.95 -1.31 -0.82
C PRO A 76 -0.24 -2.26 -0.87
N GLY A 77 -0.53 -2.81 -2.05
CA GLY A 77 -1.39 -3.96 -2.25
C GLY A 77 -0.59 -5.25 -2.44
N ASN A 78 -1.27 -6.40 -2.53
CA ASN A 78 -0.59 -7.68 -2.69
C ASN A 78 0.16 -7.83 -4.03
N HIS A 79 -0.21 -7.04 -5.05
CA HIS A 79 0.52 -6.95 -6.31
C HIS A 79 1.78 -6.07 -6.24
N ASP A 80 1.90 -5.22 -5.23
CA ASP A 80 3.11 -4.43 -4.96
C ASP A 80 4.23 -5.25 -4.31
N VAL A 81 3.94 -6.51 -3.96
CA VAL A 81 4.89 -7.46 -3.39
C VAL A 81 5.71 -8.15 -4.47
N ASN A 82 7.04 -8.07 -4.36
CA ASN A 82 7.96 -8.76 -5.27
C ASN A 82 7.99 -10.28 -5.01
N GLN A 83 7.07 -10.99 -5.63
CA GLN A 83 6.94 -12.44 -5.49
C GLN A 83 8.17 -13.21 -5.95
N ALA A 84 8.91 -12.68 -6.93
CA ALA A 84 10.14 -13.31 -7.42
C ALA A 84 11.26 -13.29 -6.37
N LEU A 85 11.32 -12.25 -5.54
CA LEU A 85 12.22 -12.15 -4.41
C LEU A 85 11.84 -13.19 -3.33
N ILE A 86 10.55 -13.26 -2.98
CA ILE A 86 10.06 -14.21 -1.98
C ILE A 86 10.37 -15.65 -2.38
N LYS A 87 10.10 -16.03 -3.62
CA LYS A 87 10.38 -17.39 -4.14
C LYS A 87 11.85 -17.83 -3.99
N LYS A 88 12.77 -16.87 -3.91
CA LYS A 88 14.22 -17.12 -3.80
C LYS A 88 14.74 -17.00 -2.38
N SER A 89 13.90 -16.66 -1.40
CA SER A 89 14.33 -16.40 -0.03
C SER A 89 13.57 -17.26 0.97
N ASP A 90 14.22 -18.35 1.41
CA ASP A 90 13.68 -19.21 2.46
C ASP A 90 13.45 -18.43 3.77
N SER A 91 14.28 -17.43 4.06
CA SER A 91 14.14 -16.61 5.27
C SER A 91 12.84 -15.82 5.26
N ILE A 92 12.48 -15.20 4.14
CA ILE A 92 11.22 -14.45 4.01
C ILE A 92 10.05 -15.41 4.07
N LEU A 93 10.09 -16.51 3.31
CA LEU A 93 9.02 -17.51 3.31
C LEU A 93 8.77 -18.09 4.70
N ASN A 94 9.83 -18.44 5.43
CA ASN A 94 9.72 -18.96 6.79
C ASN A 94 9.15 -17.93 7.76
N ALA A 95 9.54 -16.66 7.64
CA ALA A 95 9.01 -15.59 8.47
C ALA A 95 7.51 -15.38 8.24
N GLN A 96 7.10 -15.31 6.96
CA GLN A 96 5.68 -15.19 6.58
C GLN A 96 4.86 -16.41 7.05
N SER A 97 5.38 -17.63 6.83
CA SER A 97 4.69 -18.85 7.26
C SER A 97 4.47 -18.91 8.78
N LYS A 98 5.45 -18.49 9.58
CA LYS A 98 5.29 -18.45 11.04
C LYS A 98 4.22 -17.48 11.53
N ILE A 99 4.04 -16.35 10.84
CA ILE A 99 2.95 -15.42 11.15
C ILE A 99 1.61 -16.02 10.72
N GLU A 100 1.58 -16.65 9.53
CA GLU A 100 0.36 -17.26 8.99
C GLU A 100 -0.13 -18.46 9.79
N GLU A 101 0.78 -19.27 10.32
CA GLU A 101 0.48 -20.47 11.12
C GLU A 101 0.01 -20.15 12.54
N ALA A 102 0.08 -18.89 12.96
CA ALA A 102 -0.39 -18.46 14.28
C ALA A 102 -1.88 -18.78 14.47
N LYS A 103 -2.21 -19.31 15.63
CA LYS A 103 -3.58 -19.75 15.96
C LYS A 103 -4.45 -18.63 16.51
N THR A 104 -3.83 -17.58 17.03
CA THR A 104 -4.49 -16.41 17.60
C THR A 104 -3.89 -15.13 17.07
N ILE A 105 -4.64 -14.04 17.16
CA ILE A 105 -4.15 -12.70 16.77
C ILE A 105 -2.93 -12.32 17.64
N ASP A 106 -2.97 -12.58 18.93
CA ASP A 106 -1.86 -12.27 19.84
C ASP A 106 -0.59 -13.04 19.49
N GLU A 107 -0.71 -14.29 19.04
CA GLU A 107 0.43 -15.08 18.57
C GLU A 107 0.99 -14.54 17.26
N ALA A 108 0.13 -14.13 16.34
CA ALA A 108 0.54 -13.50 15.08
C ALA A 108 1.26 -12.18 15.35
N ASP A 109 0.69 -11.30 16.19
CA ASP A 109 1.29 -10.02 16.56
C ASP A 109 2.62 -10.17 17.29
N HIS A 110 2.71 -11.14 18.21
CA HIS A 110 3.96 -11.44 18.90
C HIS A 110 5.03 -11.93 17.92
N THR A 111 4.65 -12.79 16.99
CA THR A 111 5.58 -13.31 15.96
C THR A 111 6.02 -12.20 15.01
N PHE A 112 5.09 -11.37 14.56
CA PHE A 112 5.38 -10.18 13.77
C PHE A 112 6.33 -9.23 14.52
N GLY A 113 6.02 -8.93 15.78
CA GLY A 113 6.85 -8.07 16.64
C GLY A 113 8.29 -8.54 16.76
N LYS A 114 8.54 -9.85 16.82
CA LYS A 114 9.91 -10.40 16.82
C LYS A 114 10.67 -10.07 15.54
N TYR A 115 10.01 -10.16 14.38
CA TYR A 115 10.67 -9.89 13.11
C TYR A 115 10.94 -8.40 12.86
N ILE A 116 10.06 -7.50 13.32
CA ILE A 116 10.27 -6.05 13.18
C ILE A 116 11.34 -5.50 14.13
N THR A 117 11.66 -6.23 15.22
CA THR A 117 12.69 -5.85 16.18
C THR A 117 14.00 -6.63 16.01
N ASP A 118 14.10 -7.49 14.99
CA ASP A 118 15.30 -8.31 14.74
C ASP A 118 16.39 -7.47 14.05
N GLU A 119 17.36 -7.01 14.84
CA GLU A 119 18.51 -6.24 14.34
C GLU A 119 19.46 -7.06 13.45
N ALA A 120 19.44 -8.40 13.55
CA ALA A 120 20.27 -9.26 12.70
C ALA A 120 19.74 -9.41 11.28
N CYS A 121 18.43 -9.25 11.10
CA CYS A 121 17.76 -9.33 9.79
C CYS A 121 16.81 -8.13 9.59
N PRO A 122 17.35 -6.90 9.52
CA PRO A 122 16.51 -5.72 9.40
C PRO A 122 15.65 -5.77 8.14
N ASP A 123 14.44 -5.25 8.26
CA ASP A 123 13.45 -5.14 7.17
C ASP A 123 13.08 -6.46 6.48
N LEU A 124 13.30 -7.62 7.12
CA LEU A 124 13.07 -8.91 6.49
C LEU A 124 11.68 -9.03 5.86
N LEU A 125 10.64 -8.62 6.58
CA LEU A 125 9.25 -8.67 6.13
C LEU A 125 8.89 -7.53 5.16
N TYR A 126 9.69 -6.46 5.11
CA TYR A 126 9.48 -5.30 4.23
C TYR A 126 10.31 -5.34 2.95
N LYS A 127 11.32 -6.22 2.86
CA LYS A 127 12.09 -6.44 1.63
C LYS A 127 11.24 -6.70 0.39
N PRO A 128 10.14 -7.48 0.47
CA PRO A 128 9.29 -7.72 -0.69
C PRO A 128 8.61 -6.49 -1.26
N ILE A 129 8.45 -5.43 -0.47
CA ILE A 129 7.85 -4.14 -0.90
C ILE A 129 8.89 -3.02 -1.05
N SER A 130 10.17 -3.35 -1.21
CA SER A 130 11.24 -2.34 -1.32
C SER A 130 11.02 -1.39 -2.51
N GLU A 131 10.61 -1.90 -3.66
CA GLU A 131 10.32 -1.08 -4.84
C GLU A 131 9.10 -0.16 -4.65
N TYR A 132 8.08 -0.64 -3.91
CA TYR A 132 6.99 0.21 -3.44
C TYR A 132 7.53 1.33 -2.55
N ASN A 133 8.40 1.03 -1.58
CA ASN A 133 8.96 2.02 -0.68
C ASN A 133 9.79 3.07 -1.40
N ASP A 134 10.59 2.68 -2.40
CA ASP A 134 11.32 3.60 -3.26
C ASP A 134 10.39 4.54 -4.07
N PHE A 135 9.23 4.04 -4.42
CA PHE A 135 8.17 4.84 -5.03
C PHE A 135 7.49 5.75 -3.99
N ALA A 136 7.05 5.19 -2.88
CA ALA A 136 6.20 5.84 -1.88
C ALA A 136 6.93 6.93 -1.07
N VAL A 137 8.27 6.86 -0.96
CA VAL A 137 9.06 7.86 -0.22
C VAL A 137 8.87 9.28 -0.75
N SER A 138 8.63 9.46 -2.06
CA SER A 138 8.37 10.78 -2.66
C SER A 138 7.04 11.39 -2.23
N TYR A 139 6.12 10.55 -1.75
CA TYR A 139 4.80 10.92 -1.22
C TYR A 139 4.74 10.87 0.30
N GLY A 140 5.85 10.53 0.98
CA GLY A 140 5.88 10.35 2.42
C GLY A 140 5.08 9.13 2.92
N CYS A 141 4.85 8.14 2.06
CA CYS A 141 4.00 6.96 2.31
C CYS A 141 4.78 5.64 2.42
N ASN A 142 6.13 5.69 2.52
CA ASN A 142 6.94 4.49 2.72
C ASN A 142 6.67 3.85 4.09
N ILE A 143 6.74 2.53 4.14
CA ILE A 143 6.46 1.68 5.30
C ILE A 143 7.61 0.69 5.49
N ASP A 144 8.23 0.70 6.67
CA ASP A 144 9.35 -0.17 7.04
C ASP A 144 9.24 -0.62 8.50
N GLN A 145 10.22 -1.36 9.00
CA GLN A 145 10.22 -1.84 10.39
C GLN A 145 10.21 -0.71 11.44
N ASN A 146 10.70 0.48 11.12
CA ASN A 146 10.71 1.64 12.03
C ASN A 146 9.48 2.52 11.86
N ARG A 147 8.77 2.36 10.74
CA ARG A 147 7.56 3.08 10.38
C ARG A 147 6.53 2.13 9.80
N ILE A 148 5.89 1.36 10.67
CA ILE A 148 4.92 0.32 10.26
C ILE A 148 3.62 0.86 9.65
N VAL A 149 3.33 2.15 9.88
CA VAL A 149 2.21 2.90 9.30
C VAL A 149 2.67 4.32 9.00
N TRP A 150 1.95 5.03 8.15
CA TRP A 150 2.07 6.47 8.02
C TRP A 150 0.76 7.17 8.35
N THR A 151 0.84 8.40 8.79
CA THR A 151 -0.34 9.23 9.13
C THR A 151 -0.22 10.61 8.53
N GLU A 152 -1.37 11.17 8.11
CA GLU A 152 -1.52 12.56 7.70
C GLU A 152 -2.72 13.17 8.42
N GLU A 153 -2.62 14.41 8.86
CA GLU A 153 -3.65 15.08 9.65
C GLU A 153 -4.18 16.32 8.93
N PHE A 154 -5.50 16.45 8.90
CA PHE A 154 -6.21 17.61 8.35
C PHE A 154 -7.10 18.23 9.43
N SER A 155 -7.04 19.54 9.55
CA SER A 155 -7.98 20.28 10.40
C SER A 155 -9.32 20.41 9.68
N LEU A 156 -10.38 20.08 10.39
CA LEU A 156 -11.77 20.27 9.98
C LEU A 156 -12.40 21.40 10.80
N ASP A 157 -13.63 21.78 10.44
CA ASP A 157 -14.40 22.73 11.22
C ASP A 157 -14.75 22.19 12.63
N ASN A 158 -15.08 23.10 13.55
CA ASN A 158 -15.51 22.75 14.92
C ASN A 158 -14.47 21.98 15.75
N ASN A 159 -13.19 22.28 15.60
CA ASN A 159 -12.07 21.61 16.29
C ASN A 159 -11.99 20.09 16.03
N MET A 160 -12.60 19.63 14.97
CA MET A 160 -12.47 18.25 14.52
C MET A 160 -11.19 18.09 13.68
N LYS A 161 -10.62 16.89 13.69
CA LYS A 161 -9.50 16.49 12.87
C LYS A 161 -9.87 15.27 12.04
N LEU A 162 -9.37 15.22 10.82
CA LEU A 162 -9.38 14.02 10.01
C LEU A 162 -7.95 13.50 9.95
N LYS A 163 -7.74 12.25 10.34
CA LYS A 163 -6.46 11.57 10.20
C LYS A 163 -6.57 10.45 9.18
N LEU A 164 -5.70 10.50 8.18
CA LEU A 164 -5.49 9.37 7.29
C LEU A 164 -4.47 8.45 7.94
N LEU A 165 -4.70 7.15 7.88
CA LEU A 165 -3.79 6.12 8.33
C LEU A 165 -3.54 5.13 7.20
N GLY A 166 -2.32 5.11 6.68
CA GLY A 166 -1.90 4.12 5.71
C GLY A 166 -1.34 2.88 6.40
N MET A 167 -1.95 1.73 6.12
CA MET A 167 -1.60 0.45 6.72
C MET A 167 -1.04 -0.52 5.67
N ASN A 168 -0.33 -1.52 6.13
CA ASN A 168 0.17 -2.59 5.28
C ASN A 168 -0.54 -3.92 5.59
N SER A 169 -1.39 -4.37 4.68
CA SER A 169 -2.05 -5.68 4.75
C SER A 169 -1.28 -6.79 4.04
N CYS A 170 -0.14 -6.47 3.41
CA CYS A 170 0.59 -7.36 2.50
C CYS A 170 1.80 -8.04 3.13
N ILE A 171 1.97 -7.98 4.45
CA ILE A 171 3.15 -8.49 5.18
C ILE A 171 3.40 -9.96 4.89
N ILE A 172 2.35 -10.77 4.78
CA ILE A 172 2.42 -12.20 4.47
C ILE A 172 2.02 -12.54 3.03
N SER A 173 1.73 -11.54 2.19
CA SER A 173 1.39 -11.76 0.80
C SER A 173 2.56 -12.35 0.03
N SER A 174 2.25 -13.34 -0.82
CA SER A 174 3.25 -14.09 -1.57
C SER A 174 2.66 -14.68 -2.85
N HIS A 175 3.50 -15.35 -3.64
CA HIS A 175 3.07 -16.11 -4.81
C HIS A 175 2.05 -17.22 -4.50
N ARG A 176 1.92 -17.61 -3.23
CA ARG A 176 0.97 -18.63 -2.78
C ARG A 176 -0.45 -18.10 -2.62
N ASP A 177 -0.66 -16.80 -2.67
CA ASP A 177 -1.98 -16.16 -2.51
C ASP A 177 -2.98 -16.58 -3.59
N HIS A 178 -2.48 -17.04 -4.74
CA HIS A 178 -3.28 -17.48 -5.90
C HIS A 178 -3.24 -19.00 -6.13
N ASP A 179 -2.68 -19.78 -5.22
CA ASP A 179 -2.49 -21.23 -5.38
C ASP A 179 -3.77 -22.05 -5.17
N GLY A 180 -4.92 -21.61 -5.67
CA GLY A 180 -6.14 -22.39 -5.88
C GLY A 180 -6.59 -23.28 -4.71
N ARG A 181 -6.29 -22.92 -3.48
CA ARG A 181 -6.71 -23.63 -2.28
C ARG A 181 -8.18 -23.38 -2.03
N ASP A 182 -8.84 -24.34 -1.40
CA ASP A 182 -10.22 -24.20 -0.97
C ASP A 182 -10.42 -22.89 -0.19
N GLU A 183 -11.61 -22.29 -0.28
CA GLU A 183 -11.96 -21.02 0.38
C GLU A 183 -11.65 -21.02 1.89
N GLN A 184 -11.61 -22.22 2.52
CA GLN A 184 -11.27 -22.39 3.93
C GLN A 184 -9.76 -22.22 4.21
N ASP A 185 -8.93 -22.47 3.21
CA ASP A 185 -7.47 -22.29 3.25
C ASP A 185 -7.00 -21.01 2.57
N ALA A 186 -7.93 -20.16 2.15
CA ALA A 186 -7.61 -18.88 1.52
C ALA A 186 -6.77 -18.04 2.48
N ARG A 187 -5.64 -17.56 1.98
CA ARG A 187 -4.77 -16.69 2.77
C ARG A 187 -5.46 -15.43 3.14
N LYS A 188 -5.33 -15.10 4.38
CA LYS A 188 -5.87 -13.87 4.93
C LYS A 188 -4.78 -12.81 4.92
N MET A 189 -5.13 -11.63 4.44
CA MET A 189 -4.31 -10.45 4.67
C MET A 189 -4.20 -10.21 6.18
N VAL A 190 -2.99 -9.89 6.65
CA VAL A 190 -2.72 -9.64 8.07
C VAL A 190 -2.31 -8.19 8.22
N ILE A 191 -3.08 -7.45 8.99
CA ILE A 191 -2.78 -6.06 9.32
C ILE A 191 -1.92 -5.99 10.59
N GLY A 192 -2.24 -6.79 11.62
CA GLY A 192 -1.64 -6.70 12.94
C GLY A 192 -2.25 -5.59 13.80
N GLN A 193 -2.41 -5.84 15.10
CA GLN A 193 -3.03 -4.87 16.02
C GLN A 193 -2.20 -3.59 16.18
N ASN A 194 -0.89 -3.68 16.01
CA ASN A 194 0.03 -2.54 16.11
C ASN A 194 -0.19 -1.45 15.05
N GLN A 195 -0.93 -1.76 13.99
CA GLN A 195 -1.30 -0.80 12.96
C GLN A 195 -2.64 -0.10 13.26
N ILE A 196 -3.42 -0.60 14.21
CA ILE A 196 -4.75 -0.07 14.52
C ILE A 196 -4.60 1.13 15.46
N PRO A 197 -5.15 2.31 15.12
CA PRO A 197 -5.02 3.49 15.95
C PRO A 197 -5.89 3.39 17.21
N SER A 198 -5.42 4.02 18.28
CA SER A 198 -6.23 4.21 19.48
C SER A 198 -7.32 5.26 19.24
N TYR A 199 -8.40 5.18 20.04
CA TYR A 199 -9.42 6.22 20.04
C TYR A 199 -8.81 7.59 20.43
N GLU A 200 -9.15 8.62 19.67
CA GLU A 200 -8.83 10.01 19.98
C GLU A 200 -10.10 10.85 19.92
N GLU A 201 -10.30 11.72 20.92
CA GLU A 201 -11.46 12.61 20.95
C GLU A 201 -11.35 13.66 19.84
N ASN A 202 -12.48 13.98 19.18
CA ASN A 202 -12.58 14.91 18.07
C ASN A 202 -11.76 14.51 16.82
N VAL A 203 -11.41 13.25 16.66
CA VAL A 203 -10.70 12.73 15.49
C VAL A 203 -11.58 11.76 14.71
N VAL A 204 -11.63 11.96 13.40
CA VAL A 204 -12.17 11.01 12.43
C VAL A 204 -10.98 10.30 11.77
N TRP A 205 -10.90 8.99 11.93
CA TRP A 205 -9.90 8.16 11.26
C TRP A 205 -10.42 7.67 9.91
N VAL A 206 -9.58 7.77 8.89
CA VAL A 206 -9.75 7.12 7.59
C VAL A 206 -8.59 6.16 7.39
N LEU A 207 -8.88 4.87 7.38
CA LEU A 207 -7.91 3.79 7.22
C LEU A 207 -7.86 3.39 5.74
N ILE A 208 -6.67 3.31 5.16
CA ILE A 208 -6.42 2.86 3.79
C ILE A 208 -5.33 1.80 3.73
#